data_6c4b8f457836b5fbef5352e589f94900
#
_entry.id   6c4b8f457836b5fbef5352e589f94900
#
_cell.length_a   1.000
_cell.length_b   1.000
_cell.length_c   1.000
_cell.angle_alpha   90.00
_cell.angle_beta   90.00
_cell.angle_gamma   90.00
#
_symmetry.space_group_name_H-M   'P 1'
#
loop_
_entity.id
_entity.type
_entity.pdbx_description
1 polymer ?
#
loop_
_entity_poly.entity_id
_entity_poly.type
_entity_poly.pdbx_seq_one_letter_code
_entity_poly.pdbx_strand_id
1 'polypeptide(L)'
;MKKDRTDEYILLGILVVPVIWGALLFAPYMHDGLLNALPQFIEAMNHPFAITWCRDTLKTIFIFVLMYLMGIGIYLSSIKNYRRKEEYGSAKWANSSKVNKKYANRNVFENKLFTQHFRLGLDGKKHRRNLNSLIIGGSGAGKTRFYGKPNIMQCNTSFVVLDPKGEILRDTGYLLEKEGYVIKVVDLINMSKSHCYNPFHYIQDDKDVLKLITNLIRNTTPKGSQTNDPFWEKSETALLEALCLYLIHEAPEDEQNFTMVMEMIASAEVREDDDQYQSPLDELFERLEMRKPQSLAVKQYKIYKQAAGKTAKSILISVGVRLAAFNLDSIASITAVDELELEQMGERKTVLFAVIPDNDSTFNFLIGMLYTQLFQTLYYQADIVHGGELPIPVHFLMDEFANVALPDEFDKLLSTMRSRQIFVSIIIQNLAQIKALYKDSWESIVGNCDELYYLGGNEQSTHKFMSEYLGKETLDTNTYGKSTGRSGNYSTNYQQAGRELLTADEVRLLDNDYALLFIRGERPIFDKKYDILKHPNIKYTKDGKALLYHHGVIKHNFENWQDIVLSDNEYELYSEEDMEEYFAE
;
A
#
# COMPACT_ATOMS: atom_id res chain seq x y z
N MET A 1 -15.86 -18.42 17.76
CA MET A 1 -15.30 -19.20 18.89
C MET A 1 -16.38 -20.08 19.47
N LYS A 2 -16.22 -21.42 19.48
CA LYS A 2 -17.09 -22.29 20.25
C LYS A 2 -16.96 -21.89 21.72
N LYS A 3 -18.08 -21.60 22.38
CA LYS A 3 -18.10 -21.31 23.82
C LYS A 3 -17.54 -22.54 24.52
N ASP A 4 -16.49 -22.36 25.32
CA ASP A 4 -15.93 -23.43 26.10
C ASP A 4 -16.99 -23.89 27.12
N ARG A 5 -17.43 -25.13 27.01
CA ARG A 5 -18.48 -25.74 27.85
C ARG A 5 -17.90 -26.70 28.88
N THR A 6 -16.63 -26.61 29.11
CA THR A 6 -15.92 -27.48 30.05
C THR A 6 -16.57 -27.45 31.43
N ASP A 7 -16.98 -26.26 31.91
CA ASP A 7 -17.64 -26.10 33.20
C ASP A 7 -19.01 -26.77 33.25
N GLU A 8 -19.81 -26.74 32.14
CA GLU A 8 -21.10 -27.41 32.04
C GLU A 8 -20.94 -28.95 32.10
N TYR A 9 -19.92 -29.50 31.41
CA TYR A 9 -19.65 -30.94 31.45
C TYR A 9 -19.12 -31.40 32.82
N ILE A 10 -18.31 -30.59 33.48
CA ILE A 10 -17.88 -30.85 34.88
C ILE A 10 -19.06 -30.87 35.80
N LEU A 11 -19.97 -29.91 35.71
CA LEU A 11 -21.20 -29.85 36.52
C LEU A 11 -22.09 -31.08 36.30
N LEU A 12 -22.30 -31.47 35.02
CA LEU A 12 -23.05 -32.68 34.69
C LEU A 12 -22.36 -33.95 35.23
N GLY A 13 -21.04 -34.00 35.24
CA GLY A 13 -20.30 -35.08 35.87
C GLY A 13 -20.51 -35.17 37.38
N ILE A 14 -20.46 -34.04 38.07
CA ILE A 14 -20.69 -33.95 39.52
C ILE A 14 -22.11 -34.38 39.89
N LEU A 15 -23.13 -34.05 39.08
CA LEU A 15 -24.50 -34.42 39.29
C LEU A 15 -24.80 -35.92 39.20
N VAL A 16 -23.87 -36.74 38.70
CA VAL A 16 -23.99 -38.20 38.75
C VAL A 16 -23.97 -38.72 40.19
N VAL A 17 -23.26 -38.05 41.11
CA VAL A 17 -23.19 -38.45 42.53
C VAL A 17 -24.53 -38.46 43.23
N PRO A 18 -25.34 -37.37 43.21
CA PRO A 18 -26.68 -37.39 43.80
C PRO A 18 -27.65 -38.35 43.07
N VAL A 19 -27.45 -38.62 41.78
CA VAL A 19 -28.24 -39.61 41.03
C VAL A 19 -27.97 -41.03 41.57
N ILE A 20 -26.70 -41.40 41.77
CA ILE A 20 -26.31 -42.66 42.36
C ILE A 20 -26.81 -42.76 43.81
N TRP A 21 -26.65 -41.70 44.59
CA TRP A 21 -27.18 -41.62 45.95
C TRP A 21 -28.70 -41.85 45.98
N GLY A 22 -29.48 -41.17 45.14
CA GLY A 22 -30.90 -41.40 44.98
C GLY A 22 -31.25 -42.84 44.59
N ALA A 23 -30.46 -43.42 43.69
CA ALA A 23 -30.64 -44.82 43.27
C ALA A 23 -30.42 -45.80 44.47
N LEU A 24 -29.42 -45.53 45.32
CA LEU A 24 -29.16 -46.32 46.51
C LEU A 24 -30.26 -46.25 47.55
N LEU A 25 -30.85 -45.08 47.74
CA LEU A 25 -32.01 -44.91 48.66
C LEU A 25 -33.25 -45.61 48.12
N PHE A 26 -33.43 -45.63 46.81
CA PHE A 26 -34.63 -46.18 46.19
C PHE A 26 -34.54 -47.72 45.95
N ALA A 27 -33.33 -48.29 45.99
CA ALA A 27 -33.07 -49.67 45.70
C ALA A 27 -33.94 -50.66 46.49
N PRO A 28 -34.18 -50.52 47.83
CA PRO A 28 -35.02 -51.45 48.62
C PRO A 28 -36.47 -51.51 48.14
N TYR A 29 -36.98 -50.45 47.53
CA TYR A 29 -38.37 -50.33 47.10
C TYR A 29 -38.60 -50.83 45.67
N MET A 30 -37.54 -51.22 44.95
CA MET A 30 -37.61 -51.62 43.55
C MET A 30 -38.01 -53.10 43.32
N HIS A 31 -38.26 -53.86 44.39
CA HIS A 31 -38.59 -55.30 44.31
C HIS A 31 -39.85 -55.57 43.45
N ASP A 32 -40.88 -54.70 43.55
CA ASP A 32 -42.17 -54.85 42.88
C ASP A 32 -42.26 -54.05 41.54
N GLY A 33 -41.14 -53.58 41.03
CA GLY A 33 -41.02 -52.82 39.79
C GLY A 33 -41.13 -51.32 39.95
N LEU A 34 -40.61 -50.56 38.93
CA LEU A 34 -40.44 -49.11 38.97
C LEU A 34 -41.76 -48.33 39.25
N LEU A 35 -42.86 -48.74 38.62
CA LEU A 35 -44.13 -48.05 38.74
C LEU A 35 -44.74 -48.18 40.14
N ASN A 36 -44.58 -49.32 40.80
CA ASN A 36 -45.10 -49.56 42.16
C ASN A 36 -44.18 -48.95 43.24
N ALA A 37 -42.92 -48.72 42.92
CA ALA A 37 -41.96 -48.09 43.80
C ALA A 37 -42.08 -46.53 43.85
N LEU A 38 -42.63 -45.89 42.79
CA LEU A 38 -42.75 -44.43 42.72
C LEU A 38 -43.48 -43.76 43.93
N PRO A 39 -44.60 -44.29 44.43
CA PRO A 39 -45.26 -43.70 45.63
C PRO A 39 -44.40 -43.76 46.89
N GLN A 40 -43.48 -44.71 47.00
CA GLN A 40 -42.63 -44.95 48.18
C GLN A 40 -41.37 -44.05 48.15
N PHE A 41 -41.17 -43.30 47.05
CA PHE A 41 -40.00 -42.38 46.89
C PHE A 41 -39.98 -41.31 47.99
N ILE A 42 -41.11 -40.75 48.35
CA ILE A 42 -41.23 -39.74 49.41
C ILE A 42 -40.81 -40.33 50.77
N GLU A 43 -41.20 -41.58 51.05
CA GLU A 43 -40.79 -42.27 52.27
C GLU A 43 -39.29 -42.56 52.33
N ALA A 44 -38.70 -42.98 51.20
CA ALA A 44 -37.24 -43.10 51.08
C ALA A 44 -36.47 -41.80 51.35
N MET A 45 -37.00 -40.66 50.92
CA MET A 45 -36.42 -39.32 51.13
C MET A 45 -36.54 -38.82 52.59
N ASN A 46 -37.48 -39.36 53.41
CA ASN A 46 -37.52 -39.04 54.85
C ASN A 46 -36.37 -39.57 55.65
N HIS A 47 -35.64 -40.59 55.11
CA HIS A 47 -34.45 -41.18 55.74
C HIS A 47 -33.24 -41.12 54.80
N PRO A 48 -32.68 -39.95 54.49
CA PRO A 48 -31.75 -39.71 53.37
C PRO A 48 -30.40 -40.41 53.51
N PHE A 49 -30.05 -40.91 54.68
CA PHE A 49 -28.81 -41.63 54.99
C PHE A 49 -29.01 -43.11 55.24
N ALA A 50 -30.24 -43.65 55.18
CA ALA A 50 -30.54 -45.04 55.39
C ALA A 50 -30.29 -45.88 54.12
N ILE A 51 -29.00 -46.04 53.76
CA ILE A 51 -28.59 -46.83 52.59
C ILE A 51 -28.46 -48.29 52.97
N THR A 52 -29.30 -49.14 52.33
CA THR A 52 -29.24 -50.58 52.50
C THR A 52 -28.87 -51.26 51.17
N TRP A 53 -27.90 -52.20 51.20
CA TRP A 53 -27.54 -52.92 50.02
C TRP A 53 -28.45 -54.15 49.84
N CYS A 54 -29.16 -54.23 48.73
CA CYS A 54 -30.09 -55.29 48.43
C CYS A 54 -29.81 -55.90 47.03
N ARG A 55 -30.49 -57.03 46.68
CA ARG A 55 -30.30 -57.72 45.42
C ARG A 55 -30.51 -56.86 44.19
N ASP A 56 -31.42 -55.89 44.24
CA ASP A 56 -31.81 -55.00 43.14
C ASP A 56 -30.99 -53.69 43.10
N THR A 57 -30.04 -53.46 44.01
CA THR A 57 -29.25 -52.23 44.07
C THR A 57 -28.50 -51.90 42.78
N LEU A 58 -27.80 -52.88 42.22
CA LEU A 58 -27.06 -52.65 40.95
C LEU A 58 -28.00 -52.36 39.75
N LYS A 59 -29.16 -53.04 39.73
CA LYS A 59 -30.17 -52.82 38.70
C LYS A 59 -30.79 -51.42 38.81
N THR A 60 -31.05 -50.96 40.02
CA THR A 60 -31.58 -49.62 40.29
C THR A 60 -30.60 -48.53 39.93
N ILE A 61 -29.34 -48.68 40.29
CA ILE A 61 -28.27 -47.73 39.88
C ILE A 61 -28.18 -47.66 38.34
N PHE A 62 -28.21 -48.81 37.67
CA PHE A 62 -28.18 -48.86 36.21
C PHE A 62 -29.36 -48.10 35.57
N ILE A 63 -30.59 -48.29 36.10
CA ILE A 63 -31.77 -47.59 35.59
C ILE A 63 -31.69 -46.09 35.83
N PHE A 64 -31.27 -45.65 37.01
CA PHE A 64 -31.16 -44.21 37.33
C PHE A 64 -30.07 -43.52 36.52
N VAL A 65 -28.91 -44.18 36.34
CA VAL A 65 -27.83 -43.66 35.50
C VAL A 65 -28.28 -43.62 34.02
N LEU A 66 -29.01 -44.63 33.55
CA LEU A 66 -29.52 -44.64 32.20
C LEU A 66 -30.54 -43.53 31.96
N MET A 67 -31.47 -43.31 32.92
CA MET A 67 -32.43 -42.19 32.86
C MET A 67 -31.71 -40.84 32.88
N TYR A 68 -30.66 -40.72 33.71
CA TYR A 68 -29.83 -39.49 33.78
C TYR A 68 -29.13 -39.21 32.47
N LEU A 69 -28.49 -40.24 31.87
CA LEU A 69 -27.84 -40.15 30.58
C LEU A 69 -28.83 -39.81 29.44
N MET A 70 -30.04 -40.37 29.49
CA MET A 70 -31.13 -40.00 28.58
C MET A 70 -31.51 -38.52 28.76
N GLY A 71 -31.66 -38.06 30.00
CA GLY A 71 -31.94 -36.66 30.32
C GLY A 71 -30.83 -35.74 29.80
N ILE A 72 -29.56 -36.10 30.00
CA ILE A 72 -28.40 -35.39 29.40
C ILE A 72 -28.49 -35.38 27.88
N GLY A 73 -28.79 -36.50 27.26
CA GLY A 73 -28.96 -36.61 25.79
C GLY A 73 -30.06 -35.66 25.27
N ILE A 74 -31.20 -35.61 25.92
CA ILE A 74 -32.31 -34.67 25.60
C ILE A 74 -31.84 -33.23 25.82
N TYR A 75 -31.22 -32.94 26.95
CA TYR A 75 -30.69 -31.60 27.26
C TYR A 75 -29.66 -31.15 26.19
N LEU A 76 -28.67 -31.98 25.88
CA LEU A 76 -27.66 -31.64 24.90
C LEU A 76 -28.22 -31.51 23.47
N SER A 77 -29.23 -32.32 23.12
CA SER A 77 -29.90 -32.23 21.80
C SER A 77 -30.82 -30.99 21.71
N SER A 78 -31.33 -30.51 22.83
CA SER A 78 -32.20 -29.32 22.89
C SER A 78 -31.42 -28.00 22.90
N ILE A 79 -30.09 -28.06 23.09
CA ILE A 79 -29.22 -26.88 23.11
C ILE A 79 -29.13 -26.30 21.72
N LYS A 80 -29.82 -25.20 21.48
CA LYS A 80 -29.68 -24.40 20.26
C LYS A 80 -28.50 -23.45 20.38
N ASN A 81 -27.65 -23.38 19.32
CA ASN A 81 -26.56 -22.42 19.26
C ASN A 81 -27.09 -21.00 18.95
N TYR A 82 -27.67 -20.35 19.94
CA TYR A 82 -28.10 -18.96 19.83
C TYR A 82 -26.90 -18.04 19.98
N ARG A 83 -26.60 -17.24 18.92
CA ARG A 83 -25.75 -16.05 19.03
C ARG A 83 -26.64 -14.85 19.23
N ARG A 84 -27.16 -14.67 20.43
CA ARG A 84 -28.08 -13.57 20.76
C ARG A 84 -27.48 -12.24 20.35
N LYS A 85 -28.20 -11.45 19.53
CA LYS A 85 -27.81 -10.15 18.95
C LYS A 85 -26.66 -10.22 17.91
N GLU A 86 -26.35 -11.40 17.40
CA GLU A 86 -25.35 -11.61 16.35
C GLU A 86 -25.83 -12.70 15.35
N GLU A 87 -27.14 -12.99 15.32
CA GLU A 87 -27.73 -14.06 14.51
C GLU A 87 -27.54 -13.81 13.01
N TYR A 88 -27.65 -12.55 12.58
CA TYR A 88 -27.57 -12.13 11.18
C TYR A 88 -26.27 -11.38 10.85
N GLY A 89 -25.52 -10.96 11.85
CA GLY A 89 -24.25 -10.25 11.69
C GLY A 89 -23.70 -9.72 13.00
N SER A 90 -22.38 -9.63 13.12
CA SER A 90 -21.67 -9.20 14.32
C SER A 90 -20.92 -7.88 14.13
N ALA A 91 -21.16 -7.17 13.01
CA ALA A 91 -20.54 -5.88 12.76
C ALA A 91 -20.94 -4.85 13.82
N LYS A 92 -19.98 -4.07 14.28
CA LYS A 92 -20.14 -3.00 15.26
C LYS A 92 -19.01 -2.00 15.10
N TRP A 93 -19.28 -0.75 15.40
CA TRP A 93 -18.24 0.27 15.44
C TRP A 93 -17.22 0.01 16.56
N ALA A 94 -15.94 0.21 16.25
CA ALA A 94 -14.90 0.22 17.27
C ALA A 94 -14.91 1.54 18.04
N ASN A 95 -14.44 1.48 19.29
CA ASN A 95 -14.12 2.69 20.04
C ASN A 95 -12.70 3.14 19.66
N SER A 96 -12.58 4.25 18.90
CA SER A 96 -11.31 4.77 18.39
C SER A 96 -10.26 4.95 19.50
N SER A 97 -10.64 5.47 20.66
CA SER A 97 -9.72 5.68 21.78
C SER A 97 -9.18 4.38 22.38
N LYS A 98 -9.99 3.30 22.42
CA LYS A 98 -9.52 1.98 22.89
C LYS A 98 -8.54 1.36 21.89
N VAL A 99 -8.85 1.45 20.59
CA VAL A 99 -7.98 0.93 19.53
C VAL A 99 -6.68 1.75 19.49
N ASN A 100 -6.78 3.07 19.62
CA ASN A 100 -5.62 3.95 19.68
C ASN A 100 -4.64 3.58 20.81
N LYS A 101 -5.14 3.31 22.02
CA LYS A 101 -4.28 2.86 23.16
C LYS A 101 -3.50 1.58 22.86
N LYS A 102 -4.03 0.73 21.99
CA LYS A 102 -3.39 -0.55 21.61
C LYS A 102 -2.25 -0.34 20.60
N TYR A 103 -2.40 0.62 19.70
CA TYR A 103 -1.51 0.75 18.54
C TYR A 103 -0.64 2.00 18.55
N ALA A 104 -1.05 3.09 19.19
CA ALA A 104 -0.30 4.33 19.19
C ALA A 104 1.03 4.21 19.95
N ASN A 105 2.08 4.80 19.41
CA ASN A 105 3.31 5.07 20.14
C ASN A 105 3.09 6.24 21.11
N ARG A 106 3.78 6.22 22.25
CA ARG A 106 3.75 7.31 23.24
C ARG A 106 4.36 8.59 22.68
N ASN A 107 5.44 8.48 21.91
CA ASN A 107 5.98 9.60 21.18
C ASN A 107 4.99 9.97 20.04
N VAL A 108 4.49 11.19 20.08
CA VAL A 108 3.48 11.67 19.12
C VAL A 108 4.00 11.61 17.68
N PHE A 109 5.29 11.91 17.49
CA PHE A 109 5.92 11.92 16.18
C PHE A 109 6.20 10.54 15.61
N GLU A 110 6.26 9.50 16.43
CA GLU A 110 6.51 8.12 16.01
C GLU A 110 5.24 7.37 15.62
N ASN A 111 4.32 8.07 14.98
CA ASN A 111 3.05 7.51 14.56
C ASN A 111 2.71 7.93 13.14
N LYS A 112 1.99 7.06 12.45
CA LYS A 112 1.25 7.34 11.22
C LYS A 112 -0.14 7.86 11.60
N LEU A 113 -0.54 8.99 11.04
CA LEU A 113 -1.79 9.68 11.38
C LEU A 113 -2.91 9.26 10.42
N PHE A 114 -4.10 8.96 10.96
CA PHE A 114 -5.29 8.63 10.17
C PHE A 114 -6.47 9.53 10.52
N THR A 115 -7.00 9.41 11.74
CA THR A 115 -8.17 10.17 12.19
C THR A 115 -7.81 11.08 13.36
N GLN A 116 -8.76 11.89 13.79
CA GLN A 116 -8.54 12.81 14.91
C GLN A 116 -8.16 12.06 16.21
N HIS A 117 -8.68 10.83 16.41
CA HIS A 117 -8.50 10.08 17.65
C HIS A 117 -7.74 8.76 17.46
N PHE A 118 -7.28 8.46 16.25
CA PHE A 118 -6.50 7.26 15.99
C PHE A 118 -5.22 7.55 15.22
N ARG A 119 -4.14 6.97 15.72
CA ARG A 119 -2.82 6.94 15.12
C ARG A 119 -2.18 5.57 15.29
N LEU A 120 -1.31 5.20 14.39
CA LEU A 120 -0.64 3.89 14.35
C LEU A 120 0.87 4.09 14.53
N GLY A 121 1.44 3.48 15.57
CA GLY A 121 2.90 3.50 15.78
C GLY A 121 3.66 2.84 14.63
N LEU A 122 4.84 3.34 14.32
CA LEU A 122 5.68 2.85 13.21
C LEU A 122 6.31 1.47 13.46
N ASP A 123 6.29 0.95 14.68
CA ASP A 123 6.83 -0.37 15.00
C ASP A 123 5.90 -1.50 14.52
N GLY A 124 6.02 -1.85 13.23
CA GLY A 124 5.25 -2.93 12.61
C GLY A 124 5.55 -4.32 13.20
N LYS A 125 6.73 -4.53 13.82
CA LYS A 125 7.07 -5.79 14.48
C LYS A 125 6.23 -5.98 15.76
N LYS A 126 6.10 -4.91 16.56
CA LYS A 126 5.29 -4.88 17.78
C LYS A 126 3.82 -5.14 17.51
N HIS A 127 3.28 -4.53 16.47
CA HIS A 127 1.86 -4.63 16.13
C HIS A 127 1.53 -5.82 15.24
N ARG A 128 2.54 -6.50 14.70
CA ARG A 128 2.40 -7.61 13.73
C ARG A 128 1.59 -7.22 12.51
N ARG A 129 1.75 -5.96 12.05
CA ARG A 129 1.08 -5.39 10.88
C ARG A 129 2.11 -4.85 9.91
N ASN A 130 1.76 -4.82 8.64
CA ASN A 130 2.46 -3.95 7.72
C ASN A 130 1.94 -2.50 7.93
N LEU A 131 2.67 -1.53 7.43
CA LEU A 131 2.27 -0.12 7.47
C LEU A 131 1.77 0.36 6.09
N ASN A 132 1.48 -0.59 5.19
CA ASN A 132 0.91 -0.28 3.89
C ASN A 132 -0.55 0.12 4.06
N SER A 133 -0.92 1.24 3.49
CA SER A 133 -2.28 1.78 3.61
C SER A 133 -2.88 2.11 2.26
N LEU A 134 -4.15 1.81 2.09
CA LEU A 134 -4.95 2.24 0.96
C LEU A 134 -5.87 3.37 1.38
N ILE A 135 -5.68 4.54 0.78
CA ILE A 135 -6.46 5.75 1.05
C ILE A 135 -7.36 6.02 -0.14
N ILE A 136 -8.66 6.05 0.09
CA ILE A 136 -9.66 6.27 -0.95
C ILE A 136 -10.44 7.55 -0.65
N GLY A 137 -10.46 8.47 -1.60
CA GLY A 137 -11.23 9.69 -1.45
C GLY A 137 -11.43 10.41 -2.78
N GLY A 138 -12.65 10.78 -3.08
CA GLY A 138 -12.99 11.53 -4.30
C GLY A 138 -12.25 12.86 -4.42
N SER A 139 -12.41 13.53 -5.55
CA SER A 139 -11.89 14.90 -5.70
C SER A 139 -12.51 15.81 -4.64
N GLY A 140 -11.69 16.61 -3.97
CA GLY A 140 -12.14 17.47 -2.87
C GLY A 140 -12.37 16.77 -1.52
N ALA A 141 -12.23 15.45 -1.41
CA ALA A 141 -12.36 14.74 -0.13
C ALA A 141 -11.24 15.05 0.87
N GLY A 142 -10.18 15.75 0.43
CA GLY A 142 -9.10 16.23 1.28
C GLY A 142 -8.02 15.19 1.56
N LYS A 143 -7.77 14.25 0.63
CA LYS A 143 -6.72 13.21 0.75
C LYS A 143 -5.37 13.79 1.18
N THR A 144 -4.89 14.77 0.45
CA THR A 144 -3.61 15.45 0.72
C THR A 144 -3.65 16.22 2.04
N ARG A 145 -4.76 16.96 2.32
CA ARG A 145 -4.90 17.80 3.51
C ARG A 145 -5.06 17.01 4.82
N PHE A 146 -5.90 15.95 4.80
CA PHE A 146 -6.23 15.21 6.02
C PHE A 146 -5.34 13.99 6.25
N TYR A 147 -4.58 13.55 5.23
CA TYR A 147 -3.71 12.39 5.34
C TYR A 147 -2.27 12.65 4.86
N GLY A 148 -2.06 13.10 3.62
CA GLY A 148 -0.73 13.24 3.02
C GLY A 148 0.16 14.19 3.82
N LYS A 149 -0.22 15.48 3.88
CA LYS A 149 0.54 16.51 4.60
C LYS A 149 0.75 16.19 6.09
N PRO A 150 -0.29 15.77 6.88
CA PRO A 150 -0.08 15.42 8.29
C PRO A 150 0.97 14.34 8.52
N ASN A 151 1.04 13.33 7.64
CA ASN A 151 2.03 12.26 7.76
C ASN A 151 3.44 12.71 7.39
N ILE A 152 3.61 13.58 6.39
CA ILE A 152 4.90 14.21 6.08
C ILE A 152 5.36 15.10 7.25
N MET A 153 4.44 15.86 7.84
CA MET A 153 4.72 16.75 8.97
C MET A 153 5.19 16.01 10.24
N GLN A 154 5.02 14.69 10.32
CA GLN A 154 5.58 13.86 11.40
C GLN A 154 7.12 13.79 11.35
N CYS A 155 7.75 13.99 10.20
CA CYS A 155 9.22 14.02 10.02
C CYS A 155 9.93 12.80 10.62
N ASN A 156 9.33 11.61 10.52
CA ASN A 156 9.73 10.41 11.26
C ASN A 156 10.37 9.32 10.41
N THR A 157 10.36 9.46 9.09
CA THR A 157 10.91 8.51 8.11
C THR A 157 11.59 9.27 6.99
N SER A 158 12.34 8.61 6.12
CA SER A 158 12.57 9.15 4.79
C SER A 158 11.29 9.05 3.97
N PHE A 159 11.07 9.97 3.04
CA PHE A 159 9.83 10.01 2.25
C PHE A 159 10.13 9.98 0.75
N VAL A 160 9.29 9.25 0.02
CA VAL A 160 9.18 9.34 -1.43
C VAL A 160 7.77 9.80 -1.74
N VAL A 161 7.63 11.00 -2.26
CA VAL A 161 6.32 11.67 -2.42
C VAL A 161 6.02 11.85 -3.90
N LEU A 162 4.97 11.22 -4.38
CA LEU A 162 4.37 11.58 -5.67
C LEU A 162 3.49 12.80 -5.45
N ASP A 163 3.85 13.93 -6.04
CA ASP A 163 3.25 15.24 -5.77
C ASP A 163 2.69 15.87 -7.04
N PRO A 164 1.42 15.61 -7.39
CA PRO A 164 0.77 16.32 -8.48
C PRO A 164 0.75 17.83 -8.21
N LYS A 165 1.28 18.62 -9.16
CA LYS A 165 1.39 20.10 -9.08
C LYS A 165 2.46 20.65 -8.13
N GLY A 166 3.25 19.86 -7.43
CA GLY A 166 4.24 20.34 -6.47
C GLY A 166 3.63 21.07 -5.25
N GLU A 167 2.37 20.77 -4.93
CA GLU A 167 1.68 21.42 -3.81
C GLU A 167 2.23 20.98 -2.47
N ILE A 168 2.51 19.69 -2.32
CA ILE A 168 3.03 19.13 -1.07
C ILE A 168 4.43 19.66 -0.80
N LEU A 169 5.31 19.64 -1.80
CA LEU A 169 6.66 20.20 -1.72
C LEU A 169 6.62 21.66 -1.28
N ARG A 170 5.86 22.49 -1.98
CA ARG A 170 5.76 23.91 -1.69
C ARG A 170 5.24 24.21 -0.29
N ASP A 171 4.30 23.40 0.20
CA ASP A 171 3.62 23.65 1.47
C ASP A 171 4.38 23.08 2.67
N THR A 172 5.20 22.03 2.51
CA THR A 172 5.90 21.32 3.60
C THR A 172 7.43 21.39 3.53
N GLY A 173 8.00 21.79 2.39
CA GLY A 173 9.45 21.79 2.17
C GLY A 173 10.23 22.61 3.20
N TYR A 174 9.71 23.76 3.64
CA TYR A 174 10.35 24.57 4.68
C TYR A 174 10.45 23.81 6.03
N LEU A 175 9.42 23.06 6.41
CA LEU A 175 9.46 22.21 7.60
C LEU A 175 10.54 21.13 7.47
N LEU A 176 10.57 20.45 6.32
CA LEU A 176 11.51 19.35 6.07
C LEU A 176 12.97 19.84 6.08
N GLU A 177 13.25 20.98 5.45
CA GLU A 177 14.56 21.64 5.49
C GLU A 177 14.98 21.94 6.94
N LYS A 178 14.06 22.52 7.72
CA LYS A 178 14.30 22.83 9.14
C LYS A 178 14.55 21.60 9.99
N GLU A 179 13.89 20.48 9.72
CA GLU A 179 14.08 19.20 10.43
C GLU A 179 15.31 18.40 9.91
N GLY A 180 16.12 19.01 9.03
CA GLY A 180 17.40 18.47 8.56
C GLY A 180 17.27 17.43 7.47
N TYR A 181 16.16 17.42 6.71
CA TYR A 181 16.02 16.54 5.56
C TYR A 181 16.86 17.02 4.38
N VAL A 182 17.48 16.08 3.68
CA VAL A 182 17.97 16.32 2.33
C VAL A 182 16.76 16.26 1.39
N ILE A 183 16.49 17.37 0.69
CA ILE A 183 15.36 17.48 -0.23
C ILE A 183 15.86 17.26 -1.65
N LYS A 184 15.39 16.17 -2.29
CA LYS A 184 15.61 15.87 -3.71
C LYS A 184 14.29 16.05 -4.45
N VAL A 185 14.34 16.60 -5.65
CA VAL A 185 13.13 16.88 -6.44
C VAL A 185 13.38 16.48 -7.89
N VAL A 186 12.51 15.64 -8.42
CA VAL A 186 12.37 15.42 -9.87
C VAL A 186 11.11 16.15 -10.31
N ASP A 187 11.28 17.27 -11.01
CA ASP A 187 10.18 18.18 -11.39
C ASP A 187 9.94 18.10 -12.90
N LEU A 188 8.88 17.38 -13.30
CA LEU A 188 8.46 17.27 -14.71
C LEU A 188 7.58 18.45 -15.18
N ILE A 189 7.22 19.36 -14.28
CA ILE A 189 6.50 20.60 -14.61
C ILE A 189 7.49 21.70 -14.95
N ASN A 190 8.50 21.87 -14.10
CA ASN A 190 9.56 22.85 -14.29
C ASN A 190 10.93 22.17 -14.23
N MET A 191 11.32 21.57 -15.34
CA MET A 191 12.53 20.74 -15.44
C MET A 191 13.80 21.51 -15.13
N SER A 192 13.84 22.84 -15.33
CA SER A 192 15.00 23.66 -14.99
C SER A 192 15.29 23.74 -13.48
N LYS A 193 14.34 23.33 -12.63
CA LYS A 193 14.49 23.26 -11.17
C LYS A 193 14.59 21.82 -10.65
N SER A 194 14.63 20.85 -11.55
CA SER A 194 14.74 19.44 -11.21
C SER A 194 16.18 19.09 -10.85
N HIS A 195 16.35 18.17 -9.89
CA HIS A 195 17.60 17.41 -9.85
C HIS A 195 17.63 16.45 -11.03
N CYS A 196 18.83 16.14 -11.47
CA CYS A 196 19.08 15.19 -12.53
C CYS A 196 18.94 13.75 -12.02
N TYR A 197 18.38 12.90 -12.87
CA TYR A 197 18.21 11.48 -12.64
C TYR A 197 18.70 10.71 -13.86
N ASN A 198 19.87 10.08 -13.77
CA ASN A 198 20.39 9.23 -14.81
C ASN A 198 20.11 7.75 -14.50
N PRO A 199 19.22 7.07 -15.25
CA PRO A 199 18.92 5.66 -15.01
C PRO A 199 20.13 4.72 -15.15
N PHE A 200 21.16 5.09 -15.91
CA PHE A 200 22.37 4.27 -16.08
C PHE A 200 23.19 4.16 -14.78
N HIS A 201 23.15 5.20 -13.95
CA HIS A 201 23.89 5.23 -12.69
C HIS A 201 23.47 4.10 -11.70
N TYR A 202 22.23 3.61 -11.79
CA TYR A 202 21.66 2.58 -10.90
C TYR A 202 21.73 1.16 -11.47
N ILE A 203 22.46 0.95 -12.56
CA ILE A 203 22.68 -0.37 -13.16
C ILE A 203 23.91 -1.01 -12.50
N GLN A 204 23.70 -2.12 -11.80
CA GLN A 204 24.77 -2.87 -11.14
C GLN A 204 25.20 -4.10 -11.93
N ASP A 205 24.30 -4.70 -12.68
CA ASP A 205 24.58 -5.87 -13.51
C ASP A 205 23.75 -5.87 -14.80
N ASP A 206 24.07 -6.78 -15.73
CA ASP A 206 23.38 -6.93 -17.01
C ASP A 206 21.87 -7.17 -16.86
N LYS A 207 21.43 -7.75 -15.74
CA LYS A 207 19.99 -8.00 -15.50
C LYS A 207 19.24 -6.71 -15.22
N ASP A 208 19.91 -5.73 -14.64
CA ASP A 208 19.28 -4.43 -14.36
C ASP A 208 19.05 -3.66 -15.66
N VAL A 209 19.92 -3.84 -16.68
CA VAL A 209 19.68 -3.32 -18.04
C VAL A 209 18.37 -3.89 -18.60
N LEU A 210 18.17 -5.23 -18.51
CA LEU A 210 16.95 -5.86 -18.99
C LEU A 210 15.70 -5.30 -18.29
N LYS A 211 15.78 -5.12 -16.97
CA LYS A 211 14.65 -4.56 -16.19
C LYS A 211 14.36 -3.12 -16.58
N LEU A 212 15.41 -2.30 -16.76
CA LEU A 212 15.28 -0.91 -17.18
C LEU A 212 14.58 -0.81 -18.53
N ILE A 213 15.05 -1.57 -19.53
CA ILE A 213 14.48 -1.57 -20.89
C ILE A 213 13.06 -2.10 -20.88
N THR A 214 12.77 -3.20 -20.17
CA THR A 214 11.41 -3.74 -20.05
C THR A 214 10.47 -2.69 -19.45
N ASN A 215 10.90 -1.99 -18.39
CA ASN A 215 10.12 -0.94 -17.74
C ASN A 215 9.91 0.25 -18.69
N LEU A 216 10.94 0.69 -19.40
CA LEU A 216 10.86 1.76 -20.39
C LEU A 216 9.83 1.45 -21.49
N ILE A 217 9.95 0.28 -22.12
CA ILE A 217 9.05 -0.16 -23.19
C ILE A 217 7.60 -0.15 -22.69
N ARG A 218 7.35 -0.73 -21.54
CA ARG A 218 6.02 -0.81 -20.95
C ARG A 218 5.43 0.58 -20.65
N ASN A 219 6.22 1.47 -20.07
CA ASN A 219 5.76 2.81 -19.71
C ASN A 219 5.56 3.74 -20.91
N THR A 220 6.20 3.43 -22.04
CA THR A 220 6.09 4.20 -23.30
C THR A 220 5.12 3.56 -24.29
N THR A 221 4.55 2.38 -24.00
CA THR A 221 3.53 1.74 -24.83
C THR A 221 2.14 2.31 -24.49
N PRO A 222 1.38 2.86 -25.47
CA PRO A 222 0.07 3.44 -25.22
C PRO A 222 -0.91 2.42 -24.62
N LYS A 223 -1.64 2.82 -23.58
CA LYS A 223 -2.64 1.97 -22.93
C LYS A 223 -3.74 1.57 -23.93
N GLY A 224 -3.91 0.27 -24.15
CA GLY A 224 -4.91 -0.28 -25.09
C GLY A 224 -4.37 -0.64 -26.47
N SER A 225 -3.16 -0.27 -26.83
CA SER A 225 -2.48 -0.79 -28.02
C SER A 225 -1.96 -2.22 -27.71
N GLN A 226 -2.80 -3.22 -27.91
CA GLN A 226 -2.27 -4.59 -28.01
C GLN A 226 -1.64 -4.70 -29.39
N THR A 227 -0.32 -4.64 -29.46
CA THR A 227 0.40 -5.16 -30.62
C THR A 227 0.17 -6.66 -30.62
N ASN A 228 -0.63 -7.15 -31.56
CA ASN A 228 -0.93 -8.57 -31.71
C ASN A 228 0.32 -9.42 -32.07
N ASP A 229 1.44 -8.77 -32.34
CA ASP A 229 2.69 -9.43 -32.71
C ASP A 229 3.82 -9.07 -31.70
N PRO A 230 4.20 -10.01 -30.83
CA PRO A 230 5.30 -9.84 -29.87
C PRO A 230 6.67 -9.63 -30.55
N PHE A 231 6.78 -9.83 -31.85
CA PHE A 231 8.03 -9.69 -32.60
C PHE A 231 8.59 -8.27 -32.48
N TRP A 232 7.76 -7.24 -32.67
CA TRP A 232 8.21 -5.85 -32.63
C TRP A 232 8.81 -5.46 -31.28
N GLU A 233 8.07 -5.74 -30.20
CA GLU A 233 8.52 -5.42 -28.85
C GLU A 233 9.83 -6.15 -28.49
N LYS A 234 9.94 -7.44 -28.84
CA LYS A 234 11.16 -8.21 -28.61
C LYS A 234 12.36 -7.71 -29.42
N SER A 235 12.12 -7.25 -30.65
CA SER A 235 13.18 -6.73 -31.51
C SER A 235 13.67 -5.35 -31.05
N GLU A 236 12.74 -4.48 -30.62
CA GLU A 236 13.07 -3.20 -29.98
C GLU A 236 13.88 -3.43 -28.70
N THR A 237 13.43 -4.40 -27.86
CA THR A 237 14.13 -4.79 -26.63
C THR A 237 15.56 -5.21 -26.93
N ALA A 238 15.77 -6.11 -27.91
CA ALA A 238 17.10 -6.60 -28.24
C ALA A 238 18.05 -5.49 -28.71
N LEU A 239 17.55 -4.55 -29.53
CA LEU A 239 18.35 -3.40 -29.95
C LEU A 239 18.69 -2.49 -28.76
N LEU A 240 17.71 -2.10 -27.94
CA LEU A 240 17.95 -1.24 -26.79
C LEU A 240 18.90 -1.88 -25.76
N GLU A 241 18.76 -3.19 -25.50
CA GLU A 241 19.68 -3.93 -24.64
C GLU A 241 21.11 -3.91 -25.22
N ALA A 242 21.26 -4.11 -26.52
CA ALA A 242 22.58 -4.06 -27.14
C ALA A 242 23.26 -2.70 -26.95
N LEU A 243 22.51 -1.59 -27.19
CA LEU A 243 23.03 -0.23 -27.07
C LEU A 243 23.37 0.11 -25.62
N CYS A 244 22.44 -0.15 -24.67
CA CYS A 244 22.68 0.14 -23.26
C CYS A 244 23.84 -0.68 -22.69
N LEU A 245 23.92 -1.99 -23.00
CA LEU A 245 25.03 -2.84 -22.57
C LEU A 245 26.35 -2.39 -23.17
N TYR A 246 26.33 -1.90 -24.41
CA TYR A 246 27.54 -1.32 -25.02
C TYR A 246 28.02 -0.12 -24.19
N LEU A 247 27.13 0.83 -23.90
CA LEU A 247 27.49 2.03 -23.14
C LEU A 247 28.01 1.68 -21.74
N ILE A 248 27.35 0.78 -21.03
CA ILE A 248 27.75 0.38 -19.68
C ILE A 248 29.14 -0.26 -19.64
N HIS A 249 29.51 -1.08 -20.66
CA HIS A 249 30.73 -1.86 -20.60
C HIS A 249 31.92 -1.25 -21.38
N GLU A 250 31.66 -0.34 -22.31
CA GLU A 250 32.67 0.16 -23.23
C GLU A 250 32.81 1.69 -23.25
N ALA A 251 31.76 2.43 -22.86
CA ALA A 251 31.78 3.89 -22.89
C ALA A 251 32.20 4.48 -21.52
N PRO A 252 32.83 5.67 -21.52
CA PRO A 252 33.08 6.40 -20.29
C PRO A 252 31.77 6.80 -19.58
N GLU A 253 31.86 7.09 -18.28
CA GLU A 253 30.70 7.26 -17.41
C GLU A 253 29.80 8.45 -17.82
N ASP A 254 30.39 9.52 -18.34
CA ASP A 254 29.69 10.71 -18.84
C ASP A 254 28.91 10.46 -20.16
N GLU A 255 29.21 9.40 -20.89
CA GLU A 255 28.49 8.97 -22.09
C GLU A 255 27.39 7.92 -21.76
N GLN A 256 27.33 7.41 -20.54
CA GLN A 256 26.34 6.41 -20.13
C GLN A 256 24.97 7.08 -19.81
N ASN A 257 24.22 7.44 -20.84
CA ASN A 257 22.91 8.08 -20.74
C ASN A 257 22.05 7.83 -21.99
N PHE A 258 20.76 8.18 -21.92
CA PHE A 258 19.83 7.98 -23.04
C PHE A 258 20.09 8.93 -24.22
N THR A 259 20.71 10.08 -24.02
CA THR A 259 21.13 10.96 -25.11
C THR A 259 22.12 10.25 -26.01
N MET A 260 23.11 9.57 -25.42
CA MET A 260 24.07 8.77 -26.20
C MET A 260 23.40 7.58 -26.90
N VAL A 261 22.41 6.93 -26.28
CA VAL A 261 21.63 5.89 -26.98
C VAL A 261 20.95 6.46 -28.22
N MET A 262 20.42 7.69 -28.16
CA MET A 262 19.83 8.35 -29.34
C MET A 262 20.85 8.67 -30.41
N GLU A 263 22.05 9.11 -30.06
CA GLU A 263 23.15 9.33 -30.99
C GLU A 263 23.57 8.02 -31.69
N MET A 264 23.64 6.91 -30.94
CA MET A 264 23.92 5.59 -31.52
C MET A 264 22.81 5.16 -32.48
N ILE A 265 21.53 5.39 -32.16
CA ILE A 265 20.41 5.11 -33.08
C ILE A 265 20.49 5.99 -34.34
N ALA A 266 20.83 7.26 -34.19
CA ALA A 266 20.98 8.18 -35.33
C ALA A 266 22.11 7.75 -36.25
N SER A 267 23.19 7.12 -35.73
CA SER A 267 24.29 6.57 -36.53
C SER A 267 23.95 5.25 -37.21
N ALA A 268 22.82 4.63 -36.87
CA ALA A 268 22.36 3.34 -37.40
C ALA A 268 21.60 3.53 -38.73
N GLU A 269 22.31 3.83 -39.82
CA GLU A 269 21.69 3.94 -41.16
C GLU A 269 21.45 2.55 -41.75
N VAL A 270 20.27 2.29 -42.28
CA VAL A 270 19.94 1.06 -43.04
C VAL A 270 19.63 1.44 -44.49
N ARG A 271 20.40 0.93 -45.46
CA ARG A 271 20.17 1.09 -46.91
C ARG A 271 19.44 -0.14 -47.43
N GLU A 272 18.26 0.08 -48.03
CA GLU A 272 17.43 -1.00 -48.55
C GLU A 272 17.95 -1.59 -49.87
N ASP A 273 18.81 -0.84 -50.58
CA ASP A 273 19.37 -1.14 -51.90
C ASP A 273 20.78 -1.74 -51.82
N ASP A 274 21.40 -1.80 -50.66
CA ASP A 274 22.73 -2.34 -50.43
C ASP A 274 22.78 -3.18 -49.15
N ASP A 275 22.64 -4.48 -49.29
CA ASP A 275 22.73 -5.44 -48.19
C ASP A 275 24.14 -5.57 -47.57
N GLN A 276 25.17 -5.01 -48.22
CA GLN A 276 26.54 -5.01 -47.69
C GLN A 276 26.93 -3.70 -47.00
N TYR A 277 26.02 -2.72 -46.99
CA TYR A 277 26.27 -1.46 -46.32
C TYR A 277 26.44 -1.65 -44.82
N GLN A 278 27.50 -1.14 -44.28
CA GLN A 278 27.80 -1.10 -42.85
C GLN A 278 27.66 0.34 -42.36
N SER A 279 26.77 0.54 -41.40
CA SER A 279 26.62 1.82 -40.70
C SER A 279 27.73 2.02 -39.67
N PRO A 280 28.00 3.25 -39.21
CA PRO A 280 28.94 3.49 -38.10
C PRO A 280 28.62 2.66 -36.86
N LEU A 281 27.33 2.41 -36.57
CA LEU A 281 26.91 1.52 -35.47
C LEU A 281 27.34 0.06 -35.73
N ASP A 282 27.21 -0.44 -36.95
CA ASP A 282 27.67 -1.80 -37.34
C ASP A 282 29.15 -1.97 -37.09
N GLU A 283 29.96 -1.00 -37.55
CA GLU A 283 31.41 -1.01 -37.35
C GLU A 283 31.79 -1.02 -35.86
N LEU A 284 31.04 -0.29 -35.04
CA LEU A 284 31.24 -0.22 -33.59
C LEU A 284 31.08 -1.60 -32.96
N PHE A 285 29.98 -2.31 -33.29
CA PHE A 285 29.69 -3.65 -32.76
C PHE A 285 30.64 -4.72 -33.37
N GLU A 286 31.08 -4.59 -34.61
CA GLU A 286 32.06 -5.47 -35.22
C GLU A 286 33.41 -5.38 -34.50
N ARG A 287 33.87 -4.15 -34.19
CA ARG A 287 35.07 -3.93 -33.38
C ARG A 287 34.94 -4.54 -31.98
N LEU A 288 33.76 -4.44 -31.36
CA LEU A 288 33.50 -5.06 -30.08
C LEU A 288 33.54 -6.59 -30.20
N GLU A 289 32.92 -7.15 -31.24
CA GLU A 289 32.95 -8.60 -31.48
C GLU A 289 34.37 -9.15 -31.66
N MET A 290 35.22 -8.46 -32.38
CA MET A 290 36.63 -8.85 -32.52
C MET A 290 37.37 -8.90 -31.17
N ARG A 291 37.04 -7.99 -30.25
CA ARG A 291 37.69 -7.93 -28.92
C ARG A 291 37.00 -8.84 -27.88
N LYS A 292 35.69 -8.86 -27.88
CA LYS A 292 34.85 -9.56 -26.88
C LYS A 292 33.70 -10.33 -27.55
N PRO A 293 33.98 -11.45 -28.27
CA PRO A 293 32.96 -12.15 -29.07
C PRO A 293 31.81 -12.77 -28.24
N GLN A 294 32.02 -12.94 -26.94
CA GLN A 294 30.99 -13.45 -26.02
C GLN A 294 30.21 -12.36 -25.30
N SER A 295 30.47 -11.08 -25.59
CA SER A 295 29.72 -9.97 -24.99
C SER A 295 28.22 -10.12 -25.22
N LEU A 296 27.41 -9.84 -24.16
CA LEU A 296 25.96 -9.87 -24.26
C LEU A 296 25.47 -8.78 -25.23
N ALA A 297 26.12 -7.60 -25.24
CA ALA A 297 25.80 -6.52 -26.17
C ALA A 297 25.89 -7.01 -27.63
N VAL A 298 26.99 -7.71 -28.00
CA VAL A 298 27.18 -8.28 -29.36
C VAL A 298 26.10 -9.31 -29.67
N LYS A 299 25.74 -10.18 -28.71
CA LYS A 299 24.70 -11.20 -28.92
C LYS A 299 23.34 -10.57 -29.17
N GLN A 300 22.97 -9.55 -28.42
CA GLN A 300 21.70 -8.83 -28.60
C GLN A 300 21.70 -8.04 -29.92
N TYR A 301 22.80 -7.41 -30.28
CA TYR A 301 22.90 -6.72 -31.56
C TYR A 301 22.76 -7.68 -32.76
N LYS A 302 23.34 -8.87 -32.68
CA LYS A 302 23.17 -9.92 -33.71
C LYS A 302 21.70 -10.37 -33.84
N ILE A 303 20.95 -10.42 -32.76
CA ILE A 303 19.52 -10.74 -32.83
C ILE A 303 18.80 -9.67 -33.64
N TYR A 304 19.04 -8.39 -33.36
CA TYR A 304 18.49 -7.28 -34.13
C TYR A 304 18.89 -7.37 -35.62
N LYS A 305 20.17 -7.64 -35.94
CA LYS A 305 20.68 -7.74 -37.32
C LYS A 305 20.15 -8.96 -38.11
N GLN A 306 19.51 -9.94 -37.47
CA GLN A 306 18.79 -11.00 -38.19
C GLN A 306 17.53 -10.48 -38.92
N ALA A 307 17.05 -9.31 -38.56
CA ALA A 307 15.97 -8.66 -39.30
C ALA A 307 16.48 -8.16 -40.66
N ALA A 308 15.79 -8.52 -41.74
CA ALA A 308 16.15 -8.08 -43.08
C ALA A 308 15.84 -6.58 -43.30
N GLY A 309 16.59 -5.90 -44.15
CA GLY A 309 16.61 -4.49 -44.51
C GLY A 309 15.39 -3.64 -44.07
N LYS A 310 14.22 -3.81 -44.70
CA LYS A 310 13.02 -3.04 -44.37
C LYS A 310 12.56 -3.26 -42.93
N THR A 311 12.70 -4.46 -42.40
CA THR A 311 12.31 -4.79 -41.02
C THR A 311 13.27 -4.14 -40.04
N ALA A 312 14.57 -4.19 -40.27
CA ALA A 312 15.57 -3.53 -39.43
C ALA A 312 15.35 -2.02 -39.39
N LYS A 313 15.07 -1.39 -40.54
CA LYS A 313 14.71 0.04 -40.60
C LYS A 313 13.46 0.38 -39.82
N SER A 314 12.42 -0.48 -39.90
CA SER A 314 11.20 -0.29 -39.14
C SER A 314 11.41 -0.39 -37.63
N ILE A 315 12.29 -1.31 -37.17
CA ILE A 315 12.66 -1.43 -35.75
C ILE A 315 13.40 -0.15 -35.29
N LEU A 316 14.36 0.35 -36.06
CA LEU A 316 15.08 1.61 -35.76
C LEU A 316 14.11 2.79 -35.61
N ILE A 317 13.18 2.93 -36.57
CA ILE A 317 12.18 4.00 -36.52
C ILE A 317 11.31 3.85 -35.27
N SER A 318 10.89 2.63 -34.95
CA SER A 318 10.03 2.37 -33.78
C SER A 318 10.76 2.73 -32.47
N VAL A 319 12.01 2.33 -32.31
CA VAL A 319 12.85 2.69 -31.16
C VAL A 319 13.08 4.19 -31.10
N GLY A 320 13.44 4.84 -32.23
CA GLY A 320 13.62 6.29 -32.31
C GLY A 320 12.38 7.07 -31.91
N VAL A 321 11.18 6.63 -32.35
CA VAL A 321 9.90 7.25 -31.93
C VAL A 321 9.63 7.04 -30.44
N ARG A 322 9.92 5.85 -29.92
CA ARG A 322 9.75 5.54 -28.49
C ARG A 322 10.64 6.41 -27.59
N LEU A 323 11.86 6.67 -28.00
CA LEU A 323 12.84 7.47 -27.26
C LEU A 323 12.83 8.96 -27.66
N ALA A 324 11.93 9.40 -28.54
CA ALA A 324 11.89 10.78 -29.04
C ALA A 324 11.86 11.85 -27.92
N ALA A 325 11.33 11.50 -26.74
CA ALA A 325 11.33 12.39 -25.59
C ALA A 325 12.73 12.81 -25.16
N PHE A 326 13.74 11.94 -25.31
CA PHE A 326 15.14 12.21 -24.94
C PHE A 326 15.86 13.16 -25.93
N ASN A 327 15.22 13.51 -27.05
CA ASN A 327 15.71 14.56 -27.95
C ASN A 327 15.33 15.97 -27.48
N LEU A 328 14.49 16.09 -26.45
CA LEU A 328 14.17 17.39 -25.88
C LEU A 328 15.29 17.81 -24.93
N ASP A 329 15.87 19.00 -25.13
CA ASP A 329 16.96 19.52 -24.31
C ASP A 329 16.68 19.44 -22.80
N SER A 330 15.44 19.70 -22.41
CA SER A 330 15.02 19.63 -21.00
C SER A 330 15.09 18.21 -20.44
N ILE A 331 14.67 17.19 -21.21
CA ILE A 331 14.72 15.78 -20.79
C ILE A 331 16.17 15.27 -20.86
N ALA A 332 16.89 15.59 -21.93
CA ALA A 332 18.30 15.24 -22.07
C ALA A 332 19.11 15.76 -20.87
N SER A 333 18.91 17.04 -20.50
CA SER A 333 19.64 17.67 -19.39
C SER A 333 19.35 16.98 -18.05
N ILE A 334 18.10 16.68 -17.72
CA ILE A 334 17.76 16.06 -16.42
C ILE A 334 18.08 14.55 -16.35
N THR A 335 18.46 13.93 -17.48
CA THR A 335 18.83 12.50 -17.55
C THR A 335 20.30 12.26 -17.90
N ALA A 336 21.11 13.33 -18.05
CA ALA A 336 22.52 13.24 -18.42
C ALA A 336 23.40 12.73 -17.27
N VAL A 337 23.19 13.24 -16.07
CA VAL A 337 23.96 12.92 -14.85
C VAL A 337 23.01 12.52 -13.72
N ASP A 338 23.54 11.97 -12.63
CA ASP A 338 22.73 11.67 -11.43
C ASP A 338 23.05 12.61 -10.29
N GLU A 339 21.99 13.13 -9.66
CA GLU A 339 22.06 13.96 -8.45
C GLU A 339 21.17 13.41 -7.33
N LEU A 340 20.46 12.29 -7.57
CA LEU A 340 19.45 11.79 -6.62
C LEU A 340 20.07 10.99 -5.47
N GLU A 341 21.16 10.24 -5.73
CA GLU A 341 21.79 9.39 -4.72
C GLU A 341 20.78 8.45 -4.04
N LEU A 342 20.04 7.64 -4.82
CA LEU A 342 18.93 6.82 -4.33
C LEU A 342 19.33 5.86 -3.20
N GLU A 343 20.58 5.44 -3.15
CA GLU A 343 21.13 4.60 -2.09
C GLU A 343 21.14 5.29 -0.72
N GLN A 344 21.08 6.63 -0.69
CA GLN A 344 21.07 7.39 0.56
C GLN A 344 19.68 7.47 1.22
N MET A 345 18.62 7.06 0.52
CA MET A 345 17.25 7.19 1.01
C MET A 345 16.98 6.47 2.33
N GLY A 346 17.63 5.34 2.60
CA GLY A 346 17.52 4.58 3.85
C GLY A 346 18.62 4.86 4.87
N GLU A 347 19.63 5.67 4.51
CA GLU A 347 20.83 5.95 5.32
C GLU A 347 20.68 7.25 6.13
N ARG A 348 20.17 8.27 5.50
CA ARG A 348 19.93 9.58 6.11
C ARG A 348 18.50 10.04 5.82
N LYS A 349 17.97 10.94 6.68
CA LYS A 349 16.65 11.52 6.45
C LYS A 349 16.62 12.28 5.14
N THR A 350 16.02 11.67 4.13
CA THR A 350 15.90 12.22 2.78
C THR A 350 14.44 12.23 2.38
N VAL A 351 14.04 13.26 1.65
CA VAL A 351 12.74 13.29 0.97
C VAL A 351 12.94 13.48 -0.52
N LEU A 352 12.39 12.57 -1.30
CA LEU A 352 12.34 12.66 -2.76
C LEU A 352 10.94 13.04 -3.20
N PHE A 353 10.79 14.20 -3.81
CA PHE A 353 9.56 14.62 -4.46
C PHE A 353 9.60 14.32 -5.94
N ALA A 354 8.65 13.55 -6.42
CA ALA A 354 8.36 13.35 -7.84
C ALA A 354 7.18 14.27 -8.21
N VAL A 355 7.49 15.44 -8.77
CA VAL A 355 6.50 16.44 -9.15
C VAL A 355 6.05 16.18 -10.58
N ILE A 356 4.77 15.87 -10.76
CA ILE A 356 4.18 15.53 -12.06
C ILE A 356 3.02 16.48 -12.40
N PRO A 357 2.78 16.77 -13.69
CA PRO A 357 1.58 17.47 -14.10
C PRO A 357 0.33 16.58 -13.89
N ASP A 358 -0.78 17.18 -13.50
CA ASP A 358 -2.04 16.45 -13.27
C ASP A 358 -2.85 16.21 -14.56
N ASN A 359 -2.57 16.96 -15.62
CA ASN A 359 -3.28 16.97 -16.89
C ASN A 359 -2.48 16.38 -18.06
N ASP A 360 -1.21 16.05 -17.86
CA ASP A 360 -0.33 15.48 -18.86
C ASP A 360 0.51 14.34 -18.28
N SER A 361 0.52 13.20 -18.95
CA SER A 361 1.28 12.02 -18.53
C SER A 361 2.44 11.68 -19.47
N THR A 362 2.76 12.57 -20.41
CA THR A 362 3.75 12.31 -21.48
C THR A 362 5.09 11.86 -20.94
N PHE A 363 5.57 12.49 -19.88
CA PHE A 363 6.89 12.20 -19.28
C PHE A 363 6.83 11.34 -18.01
N ASN A 364 5.65 10.86 -17.61
CA ASN A 364 5.50 10.06 -16.39
C ASN A 364 6.25 8.71 -16.45
N PHE A 365 6.68 8.27 -17.65
CA PHE A 365 7.52 7.09 -17.79
C PHE A 365 8.86 7.24 -17.03
N LEU A 366 9.42 8.46 -16.94
CA LEU A 366 10.63 8.72 -16.16
C LEU A 366 10.42 8.42 -14.68
N ILE A 367 9.27 8.81 -14.14
CA ILE A 367 8.93 8.52 -12.74
C ILE A 367 8.69 7.01 -12.56
N GLY A 368 8.10 6.33 -13.54
CA GLY A 368 7.97 4.87 -13.53
C GLY A 368 9.31 4.15 -13.46
N MET A 369 10.29 4.61 -14.25
CA MET A 369 11.66 4.12 -14.21
C MET A 369 12.33 4.41 -12.86
N LEU A 370 12.22 5.64 -12.38
CA LEU A 370 12.75 6.08 -11.07
C LEU A 370 12.21 5.20 -9.93
N TYR A 371 10.90 4.97 -9.85
CA TYR A 371 10.31 4.12 -8.81
C TYR A 371 10.81 2.67 -8.91
N THR A 372 10.94 2.14 -10.11
CA THR A 372 11.46 0.78 -10.32
C THR A 372 12.88 0.64 -9.78
N GLN A 373 13.77 1.57 -10.14
CA GLN A 373 15.14 1.56 -9.67
C GLN A 373 15.27 1.88 -8.18
N LEU A 374 14.43 2.78 -7.66
CA LEU A 374 14.42 3.09 -6.24
C LEU A 374 14.02 1.87 -5.40
N PHE A 375 12.97 1.11 -5.80
CA PHE A 375 12.65 -0.14 -5.12
C PHE A 375 13.80 -1.15 -5.19
N GLN A 376 14.44 -1.31 -6.34
CA GLN A 376 15.59 -2.22 -6.50
C GLN A 376 16.74 -1.81 -5.57
N THR A 377 17.09 -0.52 -5.57
CA THR A 377 18.16 0.04 -4.73
C THR A 377 17.87 -0.15 -3.25
N LEU A 378 16.66 0.18 -2.79
CA LEU A 378 16.27 0.02 -1.38
C LEU A 378 16.24 -1.45 -0.93
N TYR A 379 15.82 -2.36 -1.81
CA TYR A 379 15.86 -3.80 -1.52
C TYR A 379 17.30 -4.29 -1.44
N TYR A 380 18.18 -3.86 -2.35
CA TYR A 380 19.58 -4.19 -2.29
C TYR A 380 20.24 -3.66 -1.01
N GLN A 381 20.00 -2.39 -0.66
CA GLN A 381 20.50 -1.79 0.57
C GLN A 381 20.02 -2.57 1.80
N ALA A 382 18.73 -2.84 1.88
CA ALA A 382 18.17 -3.57 3.02
C ALA A 382 18.73 -4.99 3.14
N ASP A 383 18.73 -5.78 2.05
CA ASP A 383 19.04 -7.20 2.10
C ASP A 383 20.54 -7.48 2.14
N ILE A 384 21.33 -6.75 1.35
CA ILE A 384 22.77 -7.04 1.15
C ILE A 384 23.64 -6.17 2.06
N VAL A 385 23.37 -4.86 2.11
CA VAL A 385 24.21 -3.94 2.89
C VAL A 385 23.88 -4.01 4.39
N HIS A 386 22.58 -4.01 4.74
CA HIS A 386 22.14 -3.94 6.14
C HIS A 386 21.62 -5.26 6.72
N GLY A 387 21.65 -6.36 5.98
CA GLY A 387 21.31 -7.69 6.51
C GLY A 387 19.82 -7.89 6.84
N GLY A 388 18.92 -7.17 6.18
CA GLY A 388 17.48 -7.41 6.17
C GLY A 388 16.57 -6.22 6.42
N GLU A 389 17.07 -5.09 6.95
CA GLU A 389 16.23 -3.89 7.18
C GLU A 389 17.05 -2.60 7.05
N LEU A 390 16.41 -1.56 6.52
CA LEU A 390 17.01 -0.23 6.38
C LEU A 390 17.19 0.45 7.76
N PRO A 391 18.27 1.22 7.96
CA PRO A 391 18.49 2.00 9.19
C PRO A 391 17.39 3.04 9.45
N ILE A 392 16.93 3.70 8.40
CA ILE A 392 15.81 4.66 8.46
C ILE A 392 14.67 4.11 7.60
N PRO A 393 13.44 3.98 8.17
CA PRO A 393 12.29 3.55 7.39
C PRO A 393 12.00 4.48 6.22
N VAL A 394 11.55 3.94 5.09
CA VAL A 394 11.19 4.70 3.89
C VAL A 394 9.69 4.60 3.65
N HIS A 395 9.02 5.75 3.64
CA HIS A 395 7.60 5.88 3.40
C HIS A 395 7.31 6.43 2.01
N PHE A 396 6.72 5.61 1.14
CA PHE A 396 6.22 6.03 -0.16
C PHE A 396 4.80 6.60 0.00
N LEU A 397 4.64 7.89 -0.21
CA LEU A 397 3.35 8.56 -0.24
C LEU A 397 2.98 8.86 -1.69
N MET A 398 2.10 8.04 -2.26
CA MET A 398 1.76 8.09 -3.67
C MET A 398 0.41 8.79 -3.88
N ASP A 399 0.42 10.13 -3.89
CA ASP A 399 -0.79 10.89 -4.22
C ASP A 399 -1.08 10.76 -5.73
N GLU A 400 -2.33 10.45 -6.05
CA GLU A 400 -2.74 10.09 -7.42
C GLU A 400 -1.96 8.92 -8.04
N PHE A 401 -1.81 7.85 -7.25
CA PHE A 401 -1.14 6.60 -7.61
C PHE A 401 -1.41 6.10 -9.05
N ALA A 402 -2.60 6.36 -9.58
CA ALA A 402 -2.99 5.91 -10.91
C ALA A 402 -2.26 6.60 -12.08
N ASN A 403 -1.55 7.70 -11.82
CA ASN A 403 -0.88 8.49 -12.85
C ASN A 403 0.52 7.98 -13.19
N VAL A 404 1.08 7.07 -12.40
CA VAL A 404 2.42 6.51 -12.62
C VAL A 404 2.34 5.00 -12.79
N ALA A 405 3.02 4.47 -13.78
CA ALA A 405 3.16 3.03 -13.94
C ALA A 405 4.29 2.53 -13.03
N LEU A 406 3.92 1.71 -12.06
CA LEU A 406 4.84 1.08 -11.13
C LEU A 406 5.44 -0.22 -11.71
N PRO A 407 6.46 -0.80 -11.05
CA PRO A 407 7.03 -2.07 -11.46
C PRO A 407 5.97 -3.15 -11.64
N ASP A 408 6.24 -4.07 -12.56
CA ASP A 408 5.51 -5.33 -12.62
C ASP A 408 5.58 -6.03 -11.26
N GLU A 409 4.55 -6.76 -10.92
CA GLU A 409 4.50 -7.48 -9.65
C GLU A 409 4.57 -6.56 -8.40
N PHE A 410 4.09 -5.32 -8.52
CA PHE A 410 4.02 -4.39 -7.39
C PHE A 410 3.26 -4.98 -6.19
N ASP A 411 2.27 -5.83 -6.44
CA ASP A 411 1.57 -6.59 -5.40
C ASP A 411 2.50 -7.55 -4.63
N LYS A 412 3.50 -8.16 -5.30
CA LYS A 412 4.54 -8.98 -4.65
C LYS A 412 5.50 -8.10 -3.84
N LEU A 413 5.89 -6.94 -4.37
CA LEU A 413 6.70 -5.97 -3.63
C LEU A 413 6.01 -5.56 -2.33
N LEU A 414 4.72 -5.20 -2.38
CA LEU A 414 3.94 -4.83 -1.19
C LEU A 414 3.97 -5.90 -0.10
N SER A 415 3.96 -7.18 -0.47
CA SER A 415 3.96 -8.30 0.48
C SER A 415 5.29 -8.44 1.23
N THR A 416 6.39 -7.97 0.66
CA THR A 416 7.76 -8.17 1.17
C THR A 416 8.41 -6.92 1.78
N MET A 417 7.83 -5.73 1.59
CA MET A 417 8.36 -4.44 2.05
C MET A 417 8.51 -4.34 3.57
N ARG A 418 7.58 -4.93 4.33
CA ARG A 418 7.52 -4.80 5.79
C ARG A 418 8.81 -5.16 6.50
N SER A 419 9.47 -6.26 6.13
CA SER A 419 10.70 -6.71 6.77
C SER A 419 11.86 -5.73 6.57
N ARG A 420 11.83 -4.96 5.49
CA ARG A 420 12.87 -4.02 5.05
C ARG A 420 12.66 -2.59 5.55
N GLN A 421 11.67 -2.35 6.41
CA GLN A 421 11.28 -1.01 6.88
C GLN A 421 10.82 -0.09 5.74
N ILE A 422 10.23 -0.66 4.69
CA ILE A 422 9.62 0.07 3.59
C ILE A 422 8.11 -0.08 3.70
N PHE A 423 7.36 1.00 3.49
CA PHE A 423 5.90 0.96 3.45
C PHE A 423 5.32 2.04 2.54
N VAL A 424 4.10 1.78 2.08
CA VAL A 424 3.45 2.58 1.04
C VAL A 424 2.09 3.08 1.50
N SER A 425 1.80 4.33 1.21
CA SER A 425 0.46 4.91 1.25
C SER A 425 -0.05 5.11 -0.17
N ILE A 426 -0.89 4.19 -0.62
CA ILE A 426 -1.53 4.24 -1.94
C ILE A 426 -2.75 5.15 -1.85
N ILE A 427 -2.72 6.28 -2.54
CA ILE A 427 -3.81 7.27 -2.52
C ILE A 427 -4.50 7.28 -3.87
N ILE A 428 -5.80 6.95 -3.88
CA ILE A 428 -6.64 6.88 -5.08
C ILE A 428 -7.94 7.67 -4.91
N GLN A 429 -8.56 8.02 -6.02
CA GLN A 429 -9.84 8.70 -6.00
C GLN A 429 -11.01 7.73 -5.79
N ASN A 430 -10.92 6.54 -6.39
CA ASN A 430 -11.91 5.47 -6.30
C ASN A 430 -11.29 4.11 -6.64
N LEU A 431 -12.00 3.03 -6.32
CA LEU A 431 -11.53 1.66 -6.59
C LEU A 431 -11.44 1.32 -8.08
N ALA A 432 -12.20 2.00 -8.94
CA ALA A 432 -12.14 1.73 -10.37
C ALA A 432 -10.73 2.02 -10.95
N GLN A 433 -10.00 3.00 -10.39
CA GLN A 433 -8.64 3.30 -10.81
C GLN A 433 -7.69 2.11 -10.61
N ILE A 434 -7.69 1.49 -9.43
CA ILE A 434 -6.80 0.36 -9.14
C ILE A 434 -7.23 -0.91 -9.90
N LYS A 435 -8.55 -1.11 -10.08
CA LYS A 435 -9.09 -2.21 -10.91
C LYS A 435 -8.69 -2.08 -12.37
N ALA A 436 -8.68 -0.87 -12.93
CA ALA A 436 -8.25 -0.62 -14.30
C ALA A 436 -6.76 -0.89 -14.51
N LEU A 437 -5.91 -0.55 -13.52
CA LEU A 437 -4.46 -0.74 -13.60
C LEU A 437 -4.04 -2.19 -13.42
N TYR A 438 -4.62 -2.88 -12.44
CA TYR A 438 -4.14 -4.19 -11.96
C TYR A 438 -5.11 -5.34 -12.24
N LYS A 439 -6.21 -5.09 -12.96
CA LYS A 439 -7.19 -6.11 -13.38
C LYS A 439 -7.41 -7.21 -12.31
N ASP A 440 -6.79 -8.38 -12.48
CA ASP A 440 -6.98 -9.53 -11.61
C ASP A 440 -6.19 -9.45 -10.28
N SER A 441 -5.13 -8.64 -10.21
CA SER A 441 -4.28 -8.51 -9.01
C SER A 441 -4.67 -7.36 -8.07
N TRP A 442 -5.71 -6.57 -8.39
CA TRP A 442 -6.13 -5.45 -7.55
C TRP A 442 -6.52 -5.88 -6.11
N GLU A 443 -7.15 -7.05 -5.95
CA GLU A 443 -7.51 -7.58 -4.63
C GLU A 443 -6.28 -7.93 -3.81
N SER A 444 -5.20 -8.40 -4.46
CA SER A 444 -3.91 -8.65 -3.81
C SER A 444 -3.31 -7.35 -3.26
N ILE A 445 -3.40 -6.25 -4.01
CA ILE A 445 -2.92 -4.94 -3.54
C ILE A 445 -3.72 -4.46 -2.33
N VAL A 446 -5.06 -4.53 -2.39
CA VAL A 446 -5.92 -4.17 -1.25
C VAL A 446 -5.62 -5.08 -0.05
N GLY A 447 -5.47 -6.39 -0.27
CA GLY A 447 -5.17 -7.38 0.77
C GLY A 447 -3.80 -7.21 1.43
N ASN A 448 -2.84 -6.60 0.74
CA ASN A 448 -1.52 -6.27 1.25
C ASN A 448 -1.46 -4.91 1.99
N CYS A 449 -2.57 -4.19 2.08
CA CYS A 449 -2.71 -2.99 2.90
C CYS A 449 -3.45 -3.34 4.19
N ASP A 450 -2.76 -3.28 5.34
CA ASP A 450 -3.38 -3.56 6.64
C ASP A 450 -4.35 -2.46 7.09
N GLU A 451 -4.20 -1.24 6.55
CA GLU A 451 -5.09 -0.12 6.78
C GLU A 451 -5.79 0.31 5.48
N LEU A 452 -7.11 0.42 5.54
CA LEU A 452 -7.92 1.03 4.51
C LEU A 452 -8.63 2.25 5.09
N TYR A 453 -8.42 3.42 4.47
CA TYR A 453 -8.93 4.70 4.94
C TYR A 453 -9.79 5.36 3.87
N TYR A 454 -11.09 5.47 4.13
CA TYR A 454 -12.07 6.05 3.22
C TYR A 454 -12.51 7.44 3.67
N LEU A 455 -12.28 8.43 2.82
CA LEU A 455 -12.52 9.85 3.08
C LEU A 455 -13.80 10.40 2.44
N GLY A 456 -14.59 9.53 1.79
CA GLY A 456 -15.76 9.93 1.03
C GLY A 456 -15.50 10.01 -0.48
N GLY A 457 -16.55 9.95 -1.28
CA GLY A 457 -16.49 10.00 -2.73
C GLY A 457 -17.86 9.78 -3.36
N ASN A 458 -17.96 9.82 -4.70
CA ASN A 458 -19.22 9.71 -5.43
C ASN A 458 -19.32 8.49 -6.35
N GLU A 459 -18.38 7.55 -6.26
CA GLU A 459 -18.31 6.39 -7.17
C GLU A 459 -19.05 5.19 -6.56
N GLN A 460 -20.06 4.68 -7.28
CA GLN A 460 -21.01 3.67 -6.81
C GLN A 460 -20.35 2.34 -6.45
N SER A 461 -19.34 1.88 -7.21
CA SER A 461 -18.70 0.59 -6.93
C SER A 461 -17.88 0.65 -5.64
N THR A 462 -17.28 1.80 -5.33
CA THR A 462 -16.61 2.06 -4.05
C THR A 462 -17.60 2.06 -2.88
N HIS A 463 -18.79 2.69 -3.04
CA HIS A 463 -19.80 2.68 -1.98
C HIS A 463 -20.27 1.26 -1.65
N LYS A 464 -20.54 0.44 -2.68
CA LYS A 464 -20.90 -0.97 -2.49
C LYS A 464 -19.80 -1.75 -1.78
N PHE A 465 -18.56 -1.59 -2.23
CA PHE A 465 -17.41 -2.24 -1.59
C PHE A 465 -17.27 -1.85 -0.12
N MET A 466 -17.40 -0.55 0.21
CA MET A 466 -17.31 -0.09 1.60
C MET A 466 -18.43 -0.64 2.47
N SER A 467 -19.66 -0.67 1.96
CA SER A 467 -20.82 -1.23 2.66
C SER A 467 -20.64 -2.74 2.95
N GLU A 468 -20.18 -3.50 1.95
CA GLU A 468 -19.89 -4.92 2.11
C GLU A 468 -18.71 -5.16 3.08
N TYR A 469 -17.68 -4.33 3.01
CA TYR A 469 -16.49 -4.42 3.87
C TYR A 469 -16.78 -4.07 5.33
N LEU A 470 -17.76 -3.19 5.60
CA LEU A 470 -18.28 -2.90 6.93
C LEU A 470 -19.00 -4.12 7.55
N GLY A 471 -19.66 -4.93 6.74
CA GLY A 471 -20.42 -6.10 7.16
C GLY A 471 -21.79 -5.76 7.72
N LYS A 472 -22.49 -6.80 8.22
CA LYS A 472 -23.86 -6.71 8.72
C LYS A 472 -23.90 -6.74 10.25
N GLU A 473 -24.84 -5.99 10.81
CA GLU A 473 -25.26 -6.06 12.21
C GLU A 473 -26.63 -6.69 12.33
N THR A 474 -26.96 -7.23 13.49
CA THR A 474 -28.29 -7.75 13.82
C THR A 474 -29.11 -6.64 14.50
N LEU A 475 -30.23 -6.26 13.91
CA LEU A 475 -31.18 -5.31 14.45
C LEU A 475 -32.42 -6.03 14.95
N ASP A 476 -32.92 -5.63 16.13
CA ASP A 476 -34.21 -6.02 16.62
C ASP A 476 -35.29 -5.16 15.96
N THR A 477 -36.20 -5.77 15.22
CA THR A 477 -37.31 -5.10 14.55
C THR A 477 -38.61 -5.54 15.18
N ASN A 478 -39.47 -4.56 15.53
CA ASN A 478 -40.78 -4.83 16.09
C ASN A 478 -41.85 -4.49 15.06
N THR A 479 -42.67 -5.45 14.68
CA THR A 479 -43.86 -5.21 13.88
C THR A 479 -45.10 -5.15 14.80
N TYR A 480 -45.85 -4.05 14.71
CA TYR A 480 -47.06 -3.83 15.48
C TYR A 480 -48.28 -4.09 14.58
N GLY A 481 -49.08 -5.08 14.94
CA GLY A 481 -50.37 -5.34 14.32
C GLY A 481 -51.49 -4.84 15.22
N LYS A 482 -52.32 -3.87 14.77
CA LYS A 482 -53.52 -3.41 15.45
C LYS A 482 -54.75 -3.77 14.60
N SER A 483 -55.57 -4.67 15.08
CA SER A 483 -56.88 -4.96 14.49
C SER A 483 -57.93 -4.09 15.14
N THR A 484 -58.64 -3.29 14.34
CA THR A 484 -59.78 -2.44 14.77
C THR A 484 -61.09 -3.17 14.47
N GLY A 485 -61.49 -4.12 15.33
CA GLY A 485 -62.76 -4.84 15.30
C GLY A 485 -63.37 -4.94 16.70
N ARG A 486 -64.61 -5.48 16.83
CA ARG A 486 -65.36 -5.59 18.08
C ARG A 486 -64.61 -6.38 19.20
N SER A 487 -63.54 -7.08 18.89
CA SER A 487 -62.53 -7.66 19.80
C SER A 487 -61.13 -7.31 19.30
N GLY A 488 -60.74 -6.03 19.46
CA GLY A 488 -59.43 -5.53 18.99
C GLY A 488 -58.29 -6.31 19.65
N ASN A 489 -57.45 -6.92 18.81
CA ASN A 489 -56.28 -7.64 19.28
C ASN A 489 -55.01 -6.83 18.94
N TYR A 490 -54.14 -6.67 19.93
CA TYR A 490 -52.85 -6.02 19.77
C TYR A 490 -51.77 -7.12 19.79
N SER A 491 -51.07 -7.33 18.67
CA SER A 491 -49.96 -8.28 18.62
C SER A 491 -48.65 -7.54 18.34
N THR A 492 -47.66 -7.79 19.16
CA THR A 492 -46.27 -7.34 18.92
C THR A 492 -45.47 -8.56 18.49
N ASN A 493 -44.95 -8.52 17.29
CA ASN A 493 -44.08 -9.58 16.79
C ASN A 493 -42.62 -9.07 16.81
N TYR A 494 -41.76 -9.75 17.56
CA TYR A 494 -40.35 -9.47 17.65
C TYR A 494 -39.62 -10.26 16.55
N GLN A 495 -39.00 -9.56 15.62
CA GLN A 495 -38.19 -10.16 14.58
C GLN A 495 -36.77 -9.58 14.64
N GLN A 496 -35.80 -10.38 14.20
CA GLN A 496 -34.42 -9.92 13.99
C GLN A 496 -34.14 -9.91 12.51
N ALA A 497 -33.46 -8.86 12.06
CA ALA A 497 -33.03 -8.71 10.68
C ALA A 497 -31.55 -8.32 10.61
N GLY A 498 -30.87 -8.78 9.54
CA GLY A 498 -29.52 -8.34 9.24
C GLY A 498 -29.56 -7.07 8.42
N ARG A 499 -28.78 -6.06 8.83
CA ARG A 499 -28.60 -4.83 8.07
C ARG A 499 -27.11 -4.54 7.96
N GLU A 500 -26.66 -4.01 6.82
CA GLU A 500 -25.33 -3.45 6.69
C GLU A 500 -25.13 -2.34 7.72
N LEU A 501 -23.92 -2.27 8.32
CA LEU A 501 -23.59 -1.25 9.33
C LEU A 501 -23.73 0.18 8.76
N LEU A 502 -23.41 0.36 7.47
CA LEU A 502 -23.85 1.45 6.60
C LEU A 502 -24.23 0.85 5.25
N THR A 503 -25.39 1.23 4.73
CA THR A 503 -25.78 0.88 3.35
C THR A 503 -24.93 1.69 2.34
N ALA A 504 -24.90 1.27 1.08
CA ALA A 504 -24.16 1.99 0.04
C ALA A 504 -24.64 3.45 -0.11
N ASP A 505 -25.95 3.71 0.10
CA ASP A 505 -26.51 5.06 0.08
C ASP A 505 -26.05 5.90 1.28
N GLU A 506 -25.94 5.30 2.45
CA GLU A 506 -25.43 5.96 3.65
C GLU A 506 -23.91 6.24 3.54
N VAL A 507 -23.14 5.33 2.92
CA VAL A 507 -21.73 5.57 2.60
C VAL A 507 -21.58 6.75 1.63
N ARG A 508 -22.48 6.89 0.65
CA ARG A 508 -22.52 8.05 -0.26
C ARG A 508 -22.80 9.37 0.46
N LEU A 509 -23.60 9.32 1.52
CA LEU A 509 -23.99 10.48 2.32
C LEU A 509 -23.04 10.74 3.50
N LEU A 510 -21.86 10.08 3.53
CA LEU A 510 -20.87 10.30 4.58
C LEU A 510 -20.51 11.78 4.67
N ASP A 511 -20.66 12.34 5.87
CA ASP A 511 -20.31 13.73 6.15
C ASP A 511 -18.82 13.98 5.87
N ASN A 512 -18.52 15.13 5.24
CA ASN A 512 -17.17 15.50 4.83
C ASN A 512 -16.16 15.64 6.00
N ASP A 513 -16.63 15.81 7.22
CA ASP A 513 -15.77 15.86 8.40
C ASP A 513 -15.37 14.49 8.92
N TYR A 514 -16.05 13.44 8.48
CA TYR A 514 -15.86 12.07 8.96
C TYR A 514 -15.19 11.17 7.92
N ALA A 515 -14.65 10.07 8.43
CA ALA A 515 -14.01 9.05 7.62
C ALA A 515 -14.25 7.66 8.20
N LEU A 516 -14.08 6.64 7.36
CA LEU A 516 -14.10 5.24 7.75
C LEU A 516 -12.67 4.70 7.74
N LEU A 517 -12.23 4.12 8.84
CA LEU A 517 -10.92 3.49 8.94
C LEU A 517 -11.08 2.02 9.30
N PHE A 518 -10.48 1.19 8.50
CA PHE A 518 -10.40 -0.25 8.71
C PHE A 518 -8.96 -0.65 9.00
N ILE A 519 -8.78 -1.46 10.02
CA ILE A 519 -7.49 -2.01 10.43
C ILE A 519 -7.66 -3.52 10.48
N ARG A 520 -6.79 -4.26 9.82
CA ARG A 520 -6.87 -5.71 9.78
C ARG A 520 -7.00 -6.30 11.20
N GLY A 521 -8.08 -7.09 11.44
CA GLY A 521 -8.36 -7.75 12.72
C GLY A 521 -8.96 -6.86 13.80
N GLU A 522 -9.33 -5.62 13.48
CA GLU A 522 -10.12 -4.73 14.33
C GLU A 522 -11.49 -4.46 13.72
N ARG A 523 -12.41 -3.98 14.55
CA ARG A 523 -13.69 -3.48 14.07
C ARG A 523 -13.50 -2.14 13.37
N PRO A 524 -14.36 -1.80 12.38
CA PRO A 524 -14.26 -0.53 11.67
C PRO A 524 -14.40 0.67 12.63
N ILE A 525 -13.65 1.71 12.34
CA ILE A 525 -13.65 2.98 13.08
C ILE A 525 -14.39 4.02 12.23
N PHE A 526 -15.39 4.66 12.81
CA PHE A 526 -16.04 5.86 12.28
C PHE A 526 -15.59 7.05 13.14
N ASP A 527 -14.82 7.98 12.55
CA ASP A 527 -14.19 9.06 13.31
C ASP A 527 -14.00 10.30 12.44
N LYS A 528 -13.75 11.44 13.07
CA LYS A 528 -13.44 12.69 12.38
C LYS A 528 -12.10 12.57 11.65
N LYS A 529 -12.02 13.16 10.47
CA LYS A 529 -10.76 13.34 9.74
C LYS A 529 -9.76 14.10 10.62
N TYR A 530 -8.47 13.84 10.40
CA TYR A 530 -7.42 14.51 11.16
C TYR A 530 -7.40 16.01 10.84
N ASP A 531 -7.50 16.85 11.85
CA ASP A 531 -7.42 18.29 11.71
C ASP A 531 -5.94 18.73 11.64
N ILE A 532 -5.47 19.08 10.46
CA ILE A 532 -4.07 19.49 10.22
C ILE A 532 -3.66 20.68 11.10
N LEU A 533 -4.60 21.57 11.45
CA LEU A 533 -4.32 22.75 12.28
C LEU A 533 -3.93 22.38 13.72
N LYS A 534 -4.21 21.15 14.14
CA LYS A 534 -3.81 20.62 15.46
C LYS A 534 -2.45 19.93 15.45
N HIS A 535 -1.79 19.86 14.29
CA HIS A 535 -0.48 19.23 14.22
C HIS A 535 0.59 20.10 14.90
N PRO A 536 1.48 19.52 15.73
CA PRO A 536 2.52 20.30 16.43
C PRO A 536 3.41 21.14 15.50
N ASN A 537 3.71 20.62 14.29
CA ASN A 537 4.58 21.27 13.31
C ASN A 537 3.84 22.22 12.35
N ILE A 538 2.54 22.48 12.56
CA ILE A 538 1.72 23.30 11.65
C ILE A 538 2.36 24.68 11.36
N LYS A 539 2.95 25.30 12.37
CA LYS A 539 3.57 26.63 12.27
C LYS A 539 4.72 26.74 11.26
N TYR A 540 5.26 25.61 10.80
CA TYR A 540 6.34 25.55 9.83
C TYR A 540 5.85 25.18 8.43
N THR A 541 4.55 25.16 8.20
CA THR A 541 3.93 24.87 6.92
C THR A 541 3.08 26.04 6.44
N LYS A 542 2.70 26.05 5.16
CA LYS A 542 1.79 27.06 4.59
C LYS A 542 0.49 27.19 5.37
N ASP A 543 -0.10 26.06 5.80
CA ASP A 543 -1.35 26.06 6.59
C ASP A 543 -1.17 26.79 7.93
N GLY A 544 0.03 26.85 8.48
CA GLY A 544 0.42 27.62 9.66
C GLY A 544 1.01 29.00 9.33
N LYS A 545 0.88 29.45 8.06
CA LYS A 545 1.37 30.75 7.56
C LYS A 545 2.91 30.88 7.52
N ALA A 546 3.64 29.76 7.42
CA ALA A 546 5.06 29.79 7.11
C ALA A 546 5.30 30.24 5.66
N LEU A 547 6.54 30.59 5.37
CA LEU A 547 6.97 30.90 4.00
C LEU A 547 6.79 29.67 3.11
N LEU A 548 6.43 29.90 1.85
CA LEU A 548 6.39 28.82 0.85
C LEU A 548 7.81 28.38 0.55
N TYR A 549 7.99 27.06 0.42
CA TYR A 549 9.25 26.50 -0.05
C TYR A 549 9.38 26.68 -1.56
N HIS A 550 10.53 27.19 -2.00
CA HIS A 550 10.88 27.33 -3.41
C HIS A 550 12.16 26.53 -3.69
N HIS A 551 12.02 25.42 -4.36
CA HIS A 551 13.15 24.58 -4.75
C HIS A 551 13.99 25.26 -5.84
N GLY A 552 15.33 25.12 -5.78
CA GLY A 552 16.25 25.65 -6.78
C GLY A 552 16.38 27.18 -6.75
N VAL A 553 15.84 27.87 -5.75
CA VAL A 553 16.12 29.28 -5.51
C VAL A 553 17.27 29.38 -4.51
N ILE A 554 18.39 29.90 -4.93
CA ILE A 554 19.47 30.29 -4.01
C ILE A 554 18.87 31.37 -3.12
N LYS A 555 18.71 31.08 -1.83
CA LYS A 555 18.35 32.12 -0.84
C LYS A 555 19.57 32.99 -0.63
N HIS A 556 19.72 34.01 -1.43
CA HIS A 556 20.55 35.14 -1.01
C HIS A 556 19.86 35.77 0.19
N ASN A 557 20.41 35.59 1.37
CA ASN A 557 20.04 36.38 2.53
C ASN A 557 20.48 37.83 2.25
N PHE A 558 19.61 38.61 1.61
CA PHE A 558 19.86 40.03 1.34
C PHE A 558 19.96 40.87 2.60
N GLU A 559 19.68 40.31 3.80
CA GLU A 559 19.75 41.01 5.07
C GLU A 559 21.19 41.30 5.55
N ASN A 560 22.22 40.63 4.96
CA ASN A 560 23.60 40.76 5.46
C ASN A 560 24.64 41.18 4.39
N TRP A 561 24.23 41.86 3.33
CA TRP A 561 25.21 42.36 2.34
C TRP A 561 26.18 43.39 2.96
N GLN A 562 25.85 43.98 4.12
CA GLN A 562 26.71 44.93 4.85
C GLN A 562 27.85 44.24 5.60
N ASP A 563 27.82 42.94 5.81
CA ASP A 563 28.81 42.16 6.58
C ASP A 563 29.78 41.35 5.71
N ILE A 564 29.64 41.36 4.38
CA ILE A 564 30.60 40.72 3.48
C ILE A 564 31.80 41.66 3.28
N VAL A 565 32.79 41.50 4.10
CA VAL A 565 34.12 42.12 3.88
C VAL A 565 34.87 41.20 2.92
N LEU A 566 34.82 41.52 1.62
CA LEU A 566 35.69 40.89 0.64
C LEU A 566 37.11 41.39 0.86
N SER A 567 38.09 40.52 0.95
CA SER A 567 39.52 40.94 0.92
C SER A 567 39.85 41.44 -0.47
N ASP A 568 40.75 42.39 -0.56
CA ASP A 568 41.18 43.02 -1.83
C ASP A 568 41.71 42.03 -2.89
N ASN A 569 41.83 40.73 -2.55
CA ASN A 569 42.31 39.64 -3.44
C ASN A 569 41.17 38.69 -3.87
N GLU A 570 39.91 38.93 -3.47
CA GLU A 570 38.78 37.98 -3.70
C GLU A 570 37.81 38.45 -4.80
N TYR A 571 38.06 39.61 -5.43
CA TYR A 571 37.27 40.08 -6.57
C TYR A 571 38.11 40.84 -7.56
N GLU A 572 37.81 40.68 -8.84
CA GLU A 572 38.31 41.49 -9.93
C GLU A 572 37.26 42.55 -10.29
N LEU A 573 37.64 43.80 -10.30
CA LEU A 573 36.79 44.92 -10.75
C LEU A 573 36.92 45.01 -12.27
N TYR A 574 35.88 44.68 -13.00
CA TYR A 574 35.77 44.91 -14.43
C TYR A 574 35.15 46.31 -14.63
N SER A 575 35.76 47.11 -15.51
CA SER A 575 35.21 48.37 -15.98
C SER A 575 34.00 48.10 -16.92
N GLU A 576 33.15 49.12 -17.15
CA GLU A 576 32.09 49.01 -18.15
C GLU A 576 32.64 48.66 -19.55
N GLU A 577 33.81 49.13 -19.87
CA GLU A 577 34.52 48.81 -21.16
C GLU A 577 34.94 47.32 -21.21
N ASP A 578 35.47 46.78 -20.11
CA ASP A 578 35.86 45.36 -20.01
C ASP A 578 34.61 44.42 -20.11
N MET A 579 33.48 44.85 -19.59
CA MET A 579 32.23 44.08 -19.69
C MET A 579 31.64 44.13 -21.10
N GLU A 580 31.75 45.28 -21.82
CA GLU A 580 31.34 45.37 -23.24
C GLU A 580 32.22 44.49 -24.14
N GLU A 581 33.52 44.36 -23.87
CA GLU A 581 34.44 43.49 -24.62
C GLU A 581 34.16 42.01 -24.36
N TYR A 582 33.84 41.64 -23.11
CA TYR A 582 33.50 40.24 -22.73
C TYR A 582 32.19 39.72 -23.34
N PHE A 583 31.19 40.62 -23.52
CA PHE A 583 29.92 40.25 -24.18
C PHE A 583 29.93 40.46 -25.71
N ALA A 584 31.04 40.96 -26.29
CA ALA A 584 31.18 41.15 -27.74
C ALA A 584 31.92 39.97 -28.41
N GLU A 585 32.57 39.06 -27.66
CA GLU A 585 33.08 37.77 -28.10
C GLU A 585 32.00 36.67 -27.94
#